data_da0371756e7ed640d42df0b013ed57f6
#
_entry.id   da0371756e7ed640d42df0b013ed57f6
#
_cell.length_a   1.000
_cell.length_b   1.000
_cell.length_c   1.000
_cell.angle_alpha   90.00
_cell.angle_beta   90.00
_cell.angle_gamma   90.00
#
_symmetry.space_group_name_H-M   'P 1'
#
loop_
_entity.id
_entity.type
_entity.pdbx_description
1 polymer ?
#
loop_
_entity_poly.entity_id
_entity_poly.type
_entity_poly.pdbx_seq_one_letter_code
_entity_poly.pdbx_strand_id
1 'polypeptide(L)'
;LFASLGYRAWAPNLRGYGATTRPAGVSQYAIEVLMEDVAGLVDAAGCREVVLVAHDWGAVIAWLFATRKLRPLQRMIICNVPHPAAAMRARSWEQLKRSWYMFFFQIPGLPEALLGRNGAVRVGEMIRRSSCAPERFSDEDMAVFARNAAQPGALTAMINYYRALLGGGGFR
;
A
#
# COMPACT_ATOMS: atom_id res chain seq x y z
N LEU A 1 -16.46 -7.27 -11.42
CA LEU A 1 -16.43 -6.31 -12.54
C LEU A 1 -15.44 -6.74 -13.62
N PHE A 2 -14.11 -6.81 -13.36
CA PHE A 2 -13.13 -7.14 -14.40
C PHE A 2 -13.34 -8.56 -14.97
N ALA A 3 -13.64 -9.54 -14.13
CA ALA A 3 -13.94 -10.89 -14.57
C ALA A 3 -15.18 -10.95 -15.49
N SER A 4 -16.22 -10.18 -15.18
CA SER A 4 -17.43 -10.09 -16.04
C SER A 4 -17.18 -9.39 -17.38
N LEU A 5 -16.04 -8.70 -17.51
CA LEU A 5 -15.57 -8.09 -18.77
C LEU A 5 -14.60 -8.99 -19.55
N GLY A 6 -14.46 -10.27 -19.14
CA GLY A 6 -13.61 -11.25 -19.82
C GLY A 6 -12.14 -11.25 -19.38
N TYR A 7 -11.76 -10.48 -18.36
CA TYR A 7 -10.39 -10.48 -17.83
C TYR A 7 -10.19 -11.60 -16.82
N ARG A 8 -9.00 -12.21 -16.80
CA ARG A 8 -8.53 -12.98 -15.66
C ARG A 8 -8.00 -12.02 -14.61
N ALA A 9 -8.82 -11.72 -13.58
CA ALA A 9 -8.50 -10.74 -12.57
C ALA A 9 -7.85 -11.39 -11.35
N TRP A 10 -6.71 -10.85 -10.92
CA TRP A 10 -6.02 -11.18 -9.68
C TRP A 10 -6.01 -9.97 -8.75
N ALA A 11 -6.34 -10.17 -7.48
CA ALA A 11 -6.28 -9.16 -6.44
C ALA A 11 -5.44 -9.71 -5.26
N PRO A 12 -4.11 -9.79 -5.41
CA PRO A 12 -3.24 -10.35 -4.38
C PRO A 12 -3.14 -9.40 -3.18
N ASN A 13 -2.98 -9.98 -2.00
CA ASN A 13 -2.52 -9.22 -0.85
C ASN A 13 -1.04 -8.87 -1.05
N LEU A 14 -0.68 -7.62 -0.85
CA LEU A 14 0.73 -7.21 -0.86
C LEU A 14 1.46 -7.80 0.36
N ARG A 15 2.79 -7.86 0.27
CA ARG A 15 3.67 -8.28 1.38
C ARG A 15 3.27 -7.60 2.68
N GLY A 16 3.08 -8.36 3.75
CA GLY A 16 2.67 -7.85 5.06
C GLY A 16 1.17 -7.70 5.28
N TYR A 17 0.35 -7.83 4.23
CA TYR A 17 -1.10 -7.70 4.30
C TYR A 17 -1.80 -9.06 4.20
N GLY A 18 -2.98 -9.16 4.80
CA GLY A 18 -3.84 -10.34 4.71
C GLY A 18 -3.12 -11.63 5.08
N ALA A 19 -3.14 -12.63 4.22
CA ALA A 19 -2.52 -13.94 4.43
C ALA A 19 -1.06 -14.03 3.93
N THR A 20 -0.47 -12.94 3.42
CA THR A 20 0.92 -12.96 2.95
C THR A 20 1.93 -12.97 4.09
N THR A 21 3.17 -13.29 3.76
CA THR A 21 4.27 -13.28 4.71
C THR A 21 4.55 -11.88 5.24
N ARG A 22 5.04 -11.82 6.47
CA ARG A 22 5.43 -10.59 7.18
C ARG A 22 6.90 -10.70 7.61
N PRO A 23 7.85 -10.61 6.65
CA PRO A 23 9.26 -10.73 6.98
C PRO A 23 9.69 -9.62 7.94
N ALA A 24 10.59 -9.95 8.85
CA ALA A 24 11.13 -9.00 9.81
C ALA A 24 12.10 -8.02 9.14
N GLY A 25 12.16 -6.79 9.68
CA GLY A 25 13.08 -5.75 9.23
C GLY A 25 12.51 -4.81 8.19
N VAL A 26 12.86 -3.54 8.33
CA VAL A 26 12.37 -2.45 7.47
C VAL A 26 12.81 -2.63 6.01
N SER A 27 14.03 -3.13 5.78
CA SER A 27 14.58 -3.35 4.44
C SER A 27 13.75 -4.32 3.58
N GLN A 28 13.00 -5.24 4.22
CA GLN A 28 12.11 -6.16 3.53
C GLN A 28 10.90 -5.48 2.88
N TYR A 29 10.67 -4.21 3.20
CA TYR A 29 9.59 -3.37 2.67
C TYR A 29 10.12 -2.22 1.82
N ALA A 30 11.40 -2.28 1.42
CA ALA A 30 11.97 -1.36 0.46
C ALA A 30 11.24 -1.47 -0.89
N ILE A 31 11.15 -0.33 -1.58
CA ILE A 31 10.36 -0.25 -2.81
C ILE A 31 10.85 -1.24 -3.89
N GLU A 32 12.14 -1.51 -3.93
CA GLU A 32 12.76 -2.48 -4.83
C GLU A 32 12.20 -3.88 -4.58
N VAL A 33 12.12 -4.29 -3.31
CA VAL A 33 11.61 -5.60 -2.91
C VAL A 33 10.10 -5.73 -3.24
N LEU A 34 9.35 -4.65 -3.04
CA LEU A 34 7.92 -4.63 -3.36
C LEU A 34 7.67 -4.68 -4.89
N MET A 35 8.54 -4.05 -5.67
CA MET A 35 8.49 -4.15 -7.14
C MET A 35 8.82 -5.57 -7.63
N GLU A 36 9.77 -6.25 -6.99
CA GLU A 36 10.09 -7.65 -7.30
C GLU A 36 8.91 -8.58 -7.00
N ASP A 37 8.16 -8.34 -5.93
CA ASP A 37 6.92 -9.08 -5.66
C ASP A 37 5.92 -8.92 -6.80
N VAL A 38 5.74 -7.70 -7.32
CA VAL A 38 4.85 -7.45 -8.47
C VAL A 38 5.40 -8.12 -9.73
N ALA A 39 6.73 -8.08 -9.96
CA ALA A 39 7.35 -8.78 -11.08
C ALA A 39 7.07 -10.29 -11.02
N GLY A 40 7.25 -10.90 -9.85
CA GLY A 40 6.95 -12.31 -9.64
C GLY A 40 5.48 -12.66 -9.90
N LEU A 41 4.54 -11.78 -9.52
CA LEU A 41 3.12 -11.97 -9.82
C LEU A 41 2.84 -11.88 -11.32
N VAL A 42 3.44 -10.95 -12.04
CA VAL A 42 3.32 -10.83 -13.50
C VAL A 42 3.87 -12.08 -14.19
N ASP A 43 5.04 -12.54 -13.76
CA ASP A 43 5.66 -13.76 -14.30
C ASP A 43 4.79 -15.00 -14.04
N ALA A 44 4.28 -15.14 -12.82
CA ALA A 44 3.39 -16.24 -12.44
C ALA A 44 2.04 -16.23 -13.20
N ALA A 45 1.58 -15.04 -13.59
CA ALA A 45 0.38 -14.93 -14.40
C ALA A 45 0.54 -15.57 -15.79
N GLY A 46 1.75 -15.61 -16.33
CA GLY A 46 2.07 -16.24 -17.62
C GLY A 46 1.34 -15.60 -18.81
N CYS A 47 0.93 -14.33 -18.68
CA CYS A 47 0.18 -13.61 -19.71
C CYS A 47 1.09 -12.68 -20.51
N ARG A 48 0.85 -12.58 -21.82
CA ARG A 48 1.56 -11.60 -22.67
C ARG A 48 1.11 -10.18 -22.44
N GLU A 49 -0.16 -9.99 -22.10
CA GLU A 49 -0.80 -8.70 -21.93
C GLU A 49 -1.28 -8.56 -20.49
N VAL A 50 -0.68 -7.65 -19.77
CA VAL A 50 -1.00 -7.36 -18.37
C VAL A 50 -1.52 -5.93 -18.24
N VAL A 51 -2.70 -5.79 -17.63
CA VAL A 51 -3.24 -4.51 -17.18
C VAL A 51 -3.04 -4.42 -15.68
N LEU A 52 -2.24 -3.44 -15.22
CA LEU A 52 -1.97 -3.22 -13.80
C LEU A 52 -2.90 -2.13 -13.27
N VAL A 53 -3.78 -2.49 -12.34
CA VAL A 53 -4.67 -1.55 -11.65
C VAL A 53 -4.19 -1.38 -10.21
N ALA A 54 -3.98 -0.16 -9.76
CA ALA A 54 -3.34 0.08 -8.48
C ALA A 54 -3.88 1.31 -7.75
N HIS A 55 -3.88 1.25 -6.42
CA HIS A 55 -4.31 2.30 -5.51
C HIS A 55 -3.35 2.37 -4.32
N ASP A 56 -3.22 3.54 -3.69
CA ASP A 56 -2.40 3.79 -2.49
C ASP A 56 -0.96 3.25 -2.62
N TRP A 57 -0.47 2.44 -1.70
CA TRP A 57 0.86 1.81 -1.78
C TRP A 57 1.05 0.99 -3.05
N GLY A 58 0.01 0.27 -3.48
CA GLY A 58 0.04 -0.42 -4.76
C GLY A 58 0.30 0.52 -5.94
N ALA A 59 -0.25 1.73 -5.90
CA ALA A 59 -0.03 2.74 -6.93
C ALA A 59 1.39 3.32 -6.89
N VAL A 60 1.98 3.53 -5.71
CA VAL A 60 3.38 3.94 -5.58
C VAL A 60 4.31 2.90 -6.22
N ILE A 61 4.08 1.61 -5.90
CA ILE A 61 4.84 0.50 -6.46
C ILE A 61 4.65 0.44 -7.99
N ALA A 62 3.41 0.54 -8.48
CA ALA A 62 3.07 0.45 -9.90
C ALA A 62 3.72 1.58 -10.72
N TRP A 63 3.75 2.81 -10.22
CA TRP A 63 4.43 3.93 -10.87
C TRP A 63 5.91 3.64 -11.08
N LEU A 64 6.61 3.17 -10.05
CA LEU A 64 8.04 2.88 -10.13
C LEU A 64 8.33 1.63 -10.97
N PHE A 65 7.49 0.60 -10.84
CA PHE A 65 7.53 -0.60 -11.66
C PHE A 65 7.47 -0.29 -13.15
N ALA A 66 6.50 0.54 -13.55
CA ALA A 66 6.31 0.95 -14.95
C ALA A 66 7.44 1.87 -15.43
N THR A 67 7.86 2.84 -14.60
CA THR A 67 8.94 3.78 -14.94
C THR A 67 10.26 3.06 -15.15
N ARG A 68 10.56 2.04 -14.33
CA ARG A 68 11.76 1.18 -14.46
C ARG A 68 11.60 0.08 -15.51
N LYS A 69 10.44 -0.05 -16.13
CA LYS A 69 10.13 -1.04 -17.18
C LYS A 69 10.47 -2.48 -16.77
N LEU A 70 10.17 -2.86 -15.53
CA LEU A 70 10.55 -4.17 -14.99
C LEU A 70 9.90 -5.34 -15.75
N ARG A 71 8.67 -5.18 -16.19
CA ARG A 71 7.97 -6.11 -17.13
C ARG A 71 7.09 -5.30 -18.07
N PRO A 72 6.81 -5.82 -19.27
CA PRO A 72 5.91 -5.17 -20.20
C PRO A 72 4.48 -5.12 -19.63
N LEU A 73 3.88 -3.95 -19.72
CA LEU A 73 2.47 -3.71 -19.36
C LEU A 73 1.72 -3.22 -20.58
N GLN A 74 0.55 -3.79 -20.85
CA GLN A 74 -0.35 -3.28 -21.87
C GLN A 74 -0.94 -1.93 -21.46
N ARG A 75 -1.38 -1.84 -20.21
CA ARG A 75 -1.96 -0.62 -19.62
C ARG A 75 -1.68 -0.56 -18.12
N MET A 76 -1.72 0.67 -17.59
CA MET A 76 -1.68 0.92 -16.16
C MET A 76 -2.80 1.88 -15.78
N ILE A 77 -3.54 1.56 -14.74
CA ILE A 77 -4.63 2.38 -14.17
C ILE A 77 -4.27 2.68 -12.74
N ILE A 78 -4.09 3.97 -12.43
CA ILE A 78 -3.71 4.44 -11.09
C ILE A 78 -4.86 5.24 -10.48
N CYS A 79 -5.23 4.87 -9.26
CA CYS A 79 -6.24 5.56 -8.47
C CYS A 79 -5.59 6.34 -7.34
N ASN A 80 -5.92 7.63 -7.23
CA ASN A 80 -5.65 8.53 -6.10
C ASN A 80 -4.16 8.82 -5.77
N VAL A 81 -3.20 8.36 -6.55
CA VAL A 81 -1.78 8.63 -6.32
C VAL A 81 -1.17 9.29 -7.57
N PRO A 82 -0.68 10.52 -7.46
CA PRO A 82 -0.06 11.20 -8.58
C PRO A 82 1.28 10.54 -8.96
N HIS A 83 1.71 10.78 -10.19
CA HIS A 83 3.06 10.38 -10.61
C HIS A 83 4.12 10.99 -9.65
N PRO A 84 5.15 10.25 -9.21
CA PRO A 84 6.14 10.73 -8.24
C PRO A 84 6.76 12.08 -8.59
N ALA A 85 7.10 12.32 -9.86
CA ALA A 85 7.64 13.61 -10.30
C ALA A 85 6.62 14.76 -10.17
N ALA A 86 5.32 14.50 -10.39
CA ALA A 86 4.27 15.49 -10.19
C ALA A 86 4.05 15.77 -8.69
N ALA A 87 4.06 14.73 -7.86
CA ALA A 87 3.98 14.87 -6.41
C ALA A 87 5.14 15.70 -5.83
N MET A 88 6.35 15.52 -6.35
CA MET A 88 7.52 16.31 -5.93
C MET A 88 7.39 17.79 -6.30
N ARG A 89 6.81 18.11 -7.46
CA ARG A 89 6.60 19.50 -7.92
C ARG A 89 5.47 20.21 -7.17
N ALA A 90 4.44 19.45 -6.76
CA ALA A 90 3.24 19.96 -6.09
C ALA A 90 3.36 20.04 -4.57
N ARG A 91 4.57 19.99 -4.00
CA ARG A 91 4.78 20.10 -2.55
C ARG A 91 4.21 21.40 -2.00
N SER A 92 3.26 21.28 -1.06
CA SER A 92 2.70 22.40 -0.32
C SER A 92 2.76 22.17 1.17
N TRP A 93 2.70 23.24 1.96
CA TRP A 93 2.58 23.14 3.42
C TRP A 93 1.35 22.35 3.87
N GLU A 94 0.25 22.46 3.13
CA GLU A 94 -0.96 21.67 3.42
C GLU A 94 -0.74 20.18 3.21
N GLN A 95 -0.04 19.80 2.13
CA GLN A 95 0.31 18.41 1.88
C GLN A 95 1.23 17.87 2.99
N LEU A 96 2.20 18.65 3.43
CA LEU A 96 3.09 18.25 4.52
C LEU A 96 2.32 18.06 5.83
N LYS A 97 1.38 18.95 6.16
CA LYS A 97 0.50 18.80 7.32
C LYS A 97 -0.35 17.53 7.24
N ARG A 98 -0.91 17.20 6.06
CA ARG A 98 -1.68 15.97 5.86
C ARG A 98 -0.84 14.71 5.95
N SER A 99 0.46 14.81 5.72
CA SER A 99 1.42 13.71 5.75
C SER A 99 2.11 13.53 7.12
N TRP A 100 1.64 14.20 8.18
CA TRP A 100 2.22 14.13 9.53
C TRP A 100 2.38 12.70 10.06
N TYR A 101 1.43 11.81 9.72
CA TYR A 101 1.44 10.42 10.13
C TYR A 101 2.66 9.65 9.60
N MET A 102 3.24 10.05 8.48
CA MET A 102 4.47 9.44 7.95
C MET A 102 5.65 9.63 8.90
N PHE A 103 5.74 10.80 9.55
CA PHE A 103 6.74 11.08 10.57
C PHE A 103 6.43 10.35 11.88
N PHE A 104 5.17 10.31 12.27
CA PHE A 104 4.72 9.53 13.43
C PHE A 104 5.08 8.05 13.31
N PHE A 105 4.95 7.46 12.13
CA PHE A 105 5.31 6.07 11.87
C PHE A 105 6.81 5.77 11.96
N GLN A 106 7.68 6.80 11.97
CA GLN A 106 9.11 6.59 12.19
C GLN A 106 9.45 6.27 13.66
N ILE A 107 8.56 6.57 14.60
CA ILE A 107 8.82 6.33 16.03
C ILE A 107 8.74 4.82 16.29
N PRO A 108 9.80 4.17 16.83
CA PRO A 108 9.77 2.74 17.07
C PRO A 108 8.70 2.34 18.11
N GLY A 109 7.87 1.36 17.78
CA GLY A 109 6.93 0.72 18.69
C GLY A 109 5.70 1.56 19.08
N LEU A 110 5.77 2.89 19.06
CA LEU A 110 4.67 3.76 19.49
C LEU A 110 3.45 3.68 18.57
N PRO A 111 3.58 3.77 17.24
CA PRO A 111 2.45 3.63 16.33
C PRO A 111 1.77 2.27 16.48
N GLU A 112 2.56 1.19 16.55
CA GLU A 112 2.05 -0.18 16.73
C GLU A 112 1.26 -0.30 18.04
N ALA A 113 1.81 0.24 19.14
CA ALA A 113 1.15 0.20 20.45
C ALA A 113 -0.16 0.99 20.49
N LEU A 114 -0.22 2.15 19.80
CA LEU A 114 -1.42 2.99 19.77
C LEU A 114 -2.48 2.46 18.82
N LEU A 115 -2.09 2.00 17.63
CA LEU A 115 -3.03 1.49 16.62
C LEU A 115 -3.51 0.08 16.95
N GLY A 116 -2.68 -0.73 17.60
CA GLY A 116 -3.00 -2.13 17.96
C GLY A 116 -3.96 -2.27 19.14
N ARG A 117 -4.24 -1.19 19.88
CA ARG A 117 -5.17 -1.21 21.02
C ARG A 117 -6.57 -1.67 20.58
N ASN A 118 -7.21 -2.43 21.45
CA ASN A 118 -8.60 -2.90 21.26
C ASN A 118 -8.80 -3.64 19.93
N GLY A 119 -7.84 -4.51 19.54
CA GLY A 119 -7.95 -5.24 18.28
C GLY A 119 -7.83 -4.38 17.03
N ALA A 120 -7.04 -3.32 17.12
CA ALA A 120 -6.74 -2.39 16.01
C ALA A 120 -7.98 -1.69 15.40
N VAL A 121 -9.08 -1.54 16.17
CA VAL A 121 -10.32 -0.85 15.71
C VAL A 121 -10.03 0.54 15.16
N ARG A 122 -9.04 1.23 15.73
CA ARG A 122 -8.61 2.56 15.26
C ARG A 122 -8.19 2.61 13.80
N VAL A 123 -7.68 1.50 13.25
CA VAL A 123 -7.28 1.44 11.83
C VAL A 123 -8.50 1.60 10.93
N GLY A 124 -9.58 0.87 11.20
CA GLY A 124 -10.84 1.03 10.47
C GLY A 124 -11.42 2.45 10.62
N GLU A 125 -11.45 2.98 11.86
CA GLU A 125 -11.94 4.34 12.11
C GLU A 125 -11.14 5.41 11.35
N MET A 126 -9.82 5.28 11.27
CA MET A 126 -8.97 6.19 10.51
C MET A 126 -9.32 6.16 9.02
N ILE A 127 -9.54 4.98 8.44
CA ILE A 127 -9.92 4.83 7.04
C ILE A 127 -11.28 5.50 6.80
N ARG A 128 -12.29 5.22 7.62
CA ARG A 128 -13.61 5.82 7.49
C ARG A 128 -13.54 7.35 7.60
N ARG A 129 -12.83 7.88 8.60
CA ARG A 129 -12.69 9.35 8.81
C ARG A 129 -11.90 10.06 7.72
N SER A 130 -10.98 9.38 7.04
CA SER A 130 -10.21 9.95 5.93
C SER A 130 -10.98 9.95 4.59
N SER A 131 -12.11 9.25 4.53
CA SER A 131 -12.95 9.20 3.33
C SER A 131 -13.77 10.48 3.16
N CYS A 132 -13.97 10.91 1.92
CA CYS A 132 -14.93 11.96 1.56
C CYS A 132 -16.39 11.48 1.61
N ALA A 133 -16.63 10.16 1.75
CA ALA A 133 -17.94 9.54 1.85
C ALA A 133 -17.93 8.45 2.95
N PRO A 134 -17.76 8.84 4.24
CA PRO A 134 -17.59 7.89 5.35
C PRO A 134 -18.83 6.97 5.54
N GLU A 135 -20.01 7.44 5.13
CA GLU A 135 -21.27 6.70 5.18
C GLU A 135 -21.29 5.47 4.25
N ARG A 136 -20.40 5.39 3.28
CA ARG A 136 -20.27 4.24 2.37
C ARG A 136 -19.49 3.08 2.98
N PHE A 137 -18.85 3.29 4.12
CA PHE A 137 -18.14 2.25 4.84
C PHE A 137 -19.00 1.70 5.97
N SER A 138 -19.40 0.45 5.83
CA SER A 138 -20.16 -0.26 6.86
C SER A 138 -19.28 -0.57 8.08
N ASP A 139 -19.91 -0.93 9.21
CA ASP A 139 -19.16 -1.40 10.38
C ASP A 139 -18.48 -2.74 10.11
N GLU A 140 -19.03 -3.55 9.20
CA GLU A 140 -18.39 -4.80 8.76
C GLU A 140 -17.10 -4.51 7.99
N ASP A 141 -17.08 -3.53 7.09
CA ASP A 141 -15.84 -3.10 6.40
C ASP A 141 -14.77 -2.67 7.42
N MET A 142 -15.17 -1.88 8.42
CA MET A 142 -14.25 -1.45 9.48
C MET A 142 -13.72 -2.63 10.29
N ALA A 143 -14.57 -3.61 10.58
CA ALA A 143 -14.15 -4.83 11.27
C ALA A 143 -13.17 -5.66 10.42
N VAL A 144 -13.32 -5.70 9.10
CA VAL A 144 -12.34 -6.35 8.20
C VAL A 144 -10.98 -5.68 8.29
N PHE A 145 -10.92 -4.35 8.22
CA PHE A 145 -9.65 -3.61 8.35
C PHE A 145 -9.00 -3.85 9.72
N ALA A 146 -9.79 -3.79 10.79
CA ALA A 146 -9.31 -4.04 12.15
C ALA A 146 -8.76 -5.46 12.30
N ARG A 147 -9.49 -6.48 11.87
CA ARG A 147 -9.05 -7.90 11.94
C ARG A 147 -7.74 -8.13 11.17
N ASN A 148 -7.59 -7.53 9.99
CA ASN A 148 -6.37 -7.64 9.22
C ASN A 148 -5.18 -6.97 9.92
N ALA A 149 -5.39 -5.79 10.49
CA ALA A 149 -4.34 -5.05 11.21
C ALA A 149 -3.98 -5.70 12.56
N ALA A 150 -4.93 -6.38 13.23
CA ALA A 150 -4.72 -7.04 14.50
C ALA A 150 -3.94 -8.36 14.41
N GLN A 151 -3.71 -8.88 13.20
CA GLN A 151 -2.92 -10.09 13.03
C GLN A 151 -1.48 -9.90 13.53
N PRO A 152 -0.84 -10.93 14.10
CA PRO A 152 0.53 -10.83 14.59
C PRO A 152 1.49 -10.27 13.54
N GLY A 153 2.19 -9.18 13.88
CA GLY A 153 3.15 -8.52 12.99
C GLY A 153 2.55 -7.67 11.86
N ALA A 154 1.23 -7.66 11.65
CA ALA A 154 0.61 -6.94 10.54
C ALA A 154 0.82 -5.43 10.61
N LEU A 155 0.57 -4.81 11.76
CA LEU A 155 0.80 -3.36 11.94
C LEU A 155 2.26 -2.98 11.69
N THR A 156 3.21 -3.73 12.23
CA THR A 156 4.64 -3.49 12.00
C THR A 156 4.97 -3.59 10.51
N ALA A 157 4.44 -4.60 9.83
CA ALA A 157 4.62 -4.78 8.39
C ALA A 157 4.07 -3.58 7.60
N MET A 158 2.82 -3.17 7.89
CA MET A 158 2.17 -2.02 7.24
C MET A 158 2.94 -0.71 7.49
N ILE A 159 3.43 -0.49 8.71
CA ILE A 159 4.19 0.70 9.08
C ILE A 159 5.58 0.70 8.43
N ASN A 160 6.18 -0.48 8.22
CA ASN A 160 7.49 -0.61 7.60
C ASN A 160 7.54 -0.12 6.14
N TYR A 161 6.42 -0.08 5.42
CA TYR A 161 6.35 0.61 4.12
C TYR A 161 6.76 2.08 4.23
N TYR A 162 6.25 2.76 5.25
CA TYR A 162 6.55 4.18 5.52
C TYR A 162 7.98 4.36 6.07
N ARG A 163 8.44 3.44 6.91
CA ARG A 163 9.81 3.44 7.44
C ARG A 163 10.84 3.24 6.34
N ALA A 164 10.60 2.28 5.44
CA ALA A 164 11.48 2.01 4.32
C ALA A 164 11.55 3.19 3.35
N LEU A 165 10.43 3.87 3.12
CA LEU A 165 10.37 5.03 2.22
C LEU A 165 11.24 6.19 2.72
N LEU A 166 11.20 6.51 4.03
CA LEU A 166 11.94 7.63 4.61
C LEU A 166 13.35 7.24 5.10
N GLY A 167 13.58 5.96 5.41
CA GLY A 167 14.82 5.45 5.99
C GLY A 167 15.97 5.20 5.02
N GLY A 168 15.91 5.68 3.78
CA GLY A 168 17.03 5.64 2.83
C GLY A 168 16.84 4.77 1.59
N GLY A 169 15.70 4.11 1.40
CA GLY A 169 15.34 3.37 0.18
C GLY A 169 14.37 4.13 -0.76
N GLY A 170 14.03 5.39 -0.42
CA GLY A 170 13.06 6.16 -1.18
C GLY A 170 13.62 6.71 -2.48
N PHE A 171 12.99 6.39 -3.60
CA PHE A 171 13.12 7.04 -4.92
C PHE A 171 14.57 7.29 -5.42
N ARG A 172 15.47 6.32 -5.33
CA ARG A 172 16.74 6.32 -6.06
C ARG A 172 16.59 5.76 -7.45
#